data_8885811a0d074670d5e197ec4f0316c0
#
_entry.id   8885811a0d074670d5e197ec4f0316c0
#
_cell.length_a   1.000
_cell.length_b   1.000
_cell.length_c   1.000
_cell.angle_alpha   90.00
_cell.angle_beta   90.00
_cell.angle_gamma   90.00
#
_symmetry.space_group_name_H-M   'P 1'
#
loop_
_entity.id
_entity.type
_entity.pdbx_description
1 polymer ?
#
loop_
_entity_poly.entity_id
_entity_poly.type
_entity_poly.pdbx_seq_one_letter_code
_entity_poly.pdbx_strand_id
1 'polypeptide(L)'
;MQKAIIIGATSGIGQEVARILVQQGWHIGIAGRREEALHALQATAPDRIITEQLDVTEETATLHLHNLIKKLGGIDLFFLSSGVGHQNRDLQPDIELNTARTNVEGFTRMVTAAFNYFKEKGSGHIAVISSIAGTKGLGVAPAYSATKRFQNTYIEALAQLARMQHLDIHFTDCLLYTSPS
;
A
#
# COMPACT_ATOMS: atom_id res chain seq x y z
N MET A 1 12.48 -18.78 0.92
CA MET A 1 12.80 -17.53 0.16
C MET A 1 11.66 -16.58 0.40
N GLN A 2 11.93 -15.42 0.97
CA GLN A 2 10.90 -14.43 1.36
C GLN A 2 10.40 -13.66 0.15
N LYS A 3 9.10 -13.39 0.12
CA LYS A 3 8.42 -12.74 -1.00
C LYS A 3 7.55 -11.58 -0.51
N ALA A 4 7.63 -10.44 -1.21
CA ALA A 4 6.83 -9.26 -0.88
C ALA A 4 6.15 -8.67 -2.11
N ILE A 5 5.01 -8.02 -1.89
CA ILE A 5 4.42 -7.10 -2.87
C ILE A 5 4.45 -5.68 -2.34
N ILE A 6 4.88 -4.75 -3.19
CA ILE A 6 4.91 -3.32 -2.89
C ILE A 6 3.98 -2.57 -3.86
N ILE A 7 2.90 -2.02 -3.34
CA ILE A 7 1.99 -1.15 -4.09
C ILE A 7 2.40 0.30 -3.89
N GLY A 8 2.59 1.03 -4.98
CA GLY A 8 3.14 2.39 -4.95
C GLY A 8 4.67 2.42 -5.04
N ALA A 9 5.27 1.45 -5.74
CA ALA A 9 6.73 1.28 -5.84
C ALA A 9 7.41 2.19 -6.87
N THR A 10 6.69 3.06 -7.56
CA THR A 10 7.24 3.86 -8.66
C THR A 10 8.00 5.11 -8.20
N SER A 11 7.95 5.47 -6.93
CA SER A 11 8.68 6.63 -6.36
C SER A 11 8.67 6.59 -4.82
N GLY A 12 9.48 7.47 -4.22
CA GLY A 12 9.49 7.73 -2.78
C GLY A 12 9.73 6.49 -1.94
N ILE A 13 8.99 6.38 -0.84
CA ILE A 13 9.18 5.32 0.16
C ILE A 13 8.97 3.93 -0.43
N GLY A 14 7.94 3.73 -1.25
CA GLY A 14 7.69 2.41 -1.85
C GLY A 14 8.82 1.94 -2.75
N GLN A 15 9.44 2.85 -3.51
CA GLN A 15 10.60 2.54 -4.35
C GLN A 15 11.83 2.17 -3.50
N GLU A 16 12.10 2.92 -2.42
CA GLU A 16 13.24 2.62 -1.54
C GLU A 16 13.04 1.32 -0.77
N VAL A 17 11.85 1.03 -0.28
CA VAL A 17 11.53 -0.26 0.35
C VAL A 17 11.75 -1.42 -0.64
N ALA A 18 11.33 -1.25 -1.90
CA ALA A 18 11.59 -2.26 -2.94
C ALA A 18 13.07 -2.53 -3.13
N ARG A 19 13.90 -1.48 -3.21
CA ARG A 19 15.37 -1.62 -3.33
C ARG A 19 15.99 -2.33 -2.12
N ILE A 20 15.60 -1.93 -0.91
CA ILE A 20 16.10 -2.53 0.33
C ILE A 20 15.76 -4.02 0.39
N LEU A 21 14.52 -4.40 0.10
CA LEU A 21 14.10 -5.81 0.12
C LEU A 21 14.87 -6.65 -0.91
N VAL A 22 15.10 -6.13 -2.12
CA VAL A 22 15.94 -6.80 -3.13
C VAL A 22 17.38 -6.99 -2.62
N GLN A 23 17.98 -5.96 -2.01
CA GLN A 23 19.32 -6.06 -1.44
C GLN A 23 19.40 -7.10 -0.30
N GLN A 24 18.32 -7.28 0.44
CA GLN A 24 18.19 -8.32 1.47
C GLN A 24 17.88 -9.71 0.93
N GLY A 25 17.79 -9.86 -0.39
CA GLY A 25 17.59 -11.16 -1.02
C GLY A 25 16.14 -11.58 -1.23
N TRP A 26 15.18 -10.68 -1.02
CA TRP A 26 13.76 -10.95 -1.27
C TRP A 26 13.45 -11.02 -2.77
N HIS A 27 12.45 -11.82 -3.12
CA HIS A 27 11.77 -11.72 -4.41
C HIS A 27 10.54 -10.83 -4.24
N ILE A 28 10.39 -9.86 -5.12
CA ILE A 28 9.34 -8.86 -4.96
C ILE A 28 8.47 -8.68 -6.19
N GLY A 29 7.19 -8.49 -5.96
CA GLY A 29 6.26 -7.94 -6.93
C GLY A 29 6.10 -6.43 -6.68
N ILE A 30 6.24 -5.63 -7.70
CA ILE A 30 6.05 -4.18 -7.61
C ILE A 30 4.89 -3.72 -8.49
N ALA A 31 4.07 -2.83 -7.95
CA ALA A 31 2.93 -2.30 -8.68
C ALA A 31 2.78 -0.78 -8.52
N GLY A 32 2.20 -0.17 -9.54
CA GLY A 32 1.90 1.24 -9.61
C GLY A 32 1.37 1.65 -10.98
N ARG A 33 1.03 2.91 -11.15
CA ARG A 33 0.42 3.44 -12.38
C ARG A 33 1.41 3.66 -13.52
N ARG A 34 2.67 3.98 -13.18
CA ARG A 34 3.71 4.39 -14.13
C ARG A 34 4.52 3.18 -14.59
N GLU A 35 4.14 2.60 -15.71
CA GLU A 35 4.73 1.37 -16.26
C GLU A 35 6.24 1.52 -16.52
N GLU A 36 6.67 2.62 -17.14
CA GLU A 36 8.08 2.90 -17.40
C GLU A 36 8.94 2.89 -16.12
N ALA A 37 8.42 3.47 -15.03
CA ALA A 37 9.11 3.49 -13.73
C ALA A 37 9.18 2.09 -13.09
N LEU A 38 8.16 1.25 -13.28
CA LEU A 38 8.19 -0.15 -12.85
C LEU A 38 9.26 -0.93 -13.61
N HIS A 39 9.31 -0.80 -14.93
CA HIS A 39 10.30 -1.48 -15.77
C HIS A 39 11.73 -0.99 -15.49
N ALA A 40 11.92 0.31 -15.25
CA ALA A 40 13.21 0.85 -14.85
C ALA A 40 13.70 0.26 -13.51
N LEU A 41 12.80 0.09 -12.53
CA LEU A 41 13.15 -0.55 -11.27
C LEU A 41 13.39 -2.05 -11.44
N GLN A 42 12.58 -2.74 -12.24
CA GLN A 42 12.78 -4.17 -12.56
C GLN A 42 14.13 -4.41 -13.21
N ALA A 43 14.58 -3.55 -14.11
CA ALA A 43 15.86 -3.68 -14.80
C ALA A 43 17.08 -3.68 -13.84
N THR A 44 16.93 -3.16 -12.61
CA THR A 44 17.99 -3.19 -11.60
C THR A 44 18.21 -4.58 -10.98
N ALA A 45 17.19 -5.46 -11.02
CA ALA A 45 17.25 -6.82 -10.49
C ALA A 45 16.19 -7.71 -11.19
N PRO A 46 16.36 -8.03 -12.48
CA PRO A 46 15.31 -8.66 -13.30
C PRO A 46 14.92 -10.06 -12.80
N ASP A 47 15.84 -10.78 -12.17
CA ASP A 47 15.57 -12.11 -11.60
C ASP A 47 14.81 -12.08 -10.27
N ARG A 48 14.65 -10.91 -9.66
CA ARG A 48 14.04 -10.74 -8.33
C ARG A 48 12.79 -9.88 -8.33
N ILE A 49 12.55 -9.11 -9.39
CA ILE A 49 11.46 -8.14 -9.48
C ILE A 49 10.49 -8.54 -10.59
N ILE A 50 9.22 -8.68 -10.22
CA ILE A 50 8.09 -8.84 -11.15
C ILE A 50 7.25 -7.57 -11.10
N THR A 51 6.76 -7.11 -12.24
CA THR A 51 5.96 -5.88 -12.33
C THR A 51 4.51 -6.17 -12.68
N GLU A 52 3.63 -5.30 -12.21
CA GLU A 52 2.23 -5.23 -12.61
C GLU A 52 1.77 -3.77 -12.64
N GLN A 53 1.20 -3.32 -13.76
CA GLN A 53 0.58 -2.01 -13.80
C GLN A 53 -0.74 -2.06 -13.03
N LEU A 54 -0.92 -1.16 -12.05
CA LEU A 54 -2.08 -1.17 -11.18
C LEU A 54 -2.39 0.25 -10.70
N ASP A 55 -3.65 0.66 -10.84
CA ASP A 55 -4.22 1.83 -10.16
C ASP A 55 -5.18 1.35 -9.09
N VAL A 56 -4.91 1.71 -7.84
CA VAL A 56 -5.72 1.28 -6.68
C VAL A 56 -7.17 1.79 -6.74
N THR A 57 -7.44 2.84 -7.53
CA THR A 57 -8.77 3.43 -7.69
C THR A 57 -9.65 2.65 -8.67
N GLU A 58 -9.07 1.78 -9.49
CA GLU A 58 -9.80 0.99 -10.49
C GLU A 58 -10.41 -0.26 -9.87
N GLU A 59 -11.59 -0.66 -10.34
CA GLU A 59 -12.27 -1.89 -9.88
C GLU A 59 -11.45 -3.15 -10.16
N THR A 60 -10.65 -3.15 -11.22
CA THR A 60 -9.77 -4.25 -11.61
C THR A 60 -8.53 -4.39 -10.74
N ALA A 61 -8.24 -3.44 -9.84
CA ALA A 61 -7.03 -3.44 -9.03
C ALA A 61 -6.84 -4.73 -8.21
N THR A 62 -7.93 -5.31 -7.68
CA THR A 62 -7.88 -6.59 -6.96
C THR A 62 -7.44 -7.74 -7.86
N LEU A 63 -7.93 -7.77 -9.11
CA LEU A 63 -7.51 -8.78 -10.10
C LEU A 63 -6.02 -8.68 -10.41
N HIS A 64 -5.51 -7.45 -10.63
CA HIS A 64 -4.08 -7.21 -10.86
C HIS A 64 -3.23 -7.63 -9.66
N LEU A 65 -3.68 -7.35 -8.42
CA LEU A 65 -3.00 -7.82 -7.22
C LEU A 65 -2.92 -9.36 -7.18
N HIS A 66 -4.02 -10.06 -7.42
CA HIS A 66 -4.03 -11.52 -7.45
C HIS A 66 -3.14 -12.10 -8.56
N ASN A 67 -3.11 -11.47 -9.74
CA ASN A 67 -2.21 -11.86 -10.82
C ASN A 67 -0.74 -11.71 -10.40
N LEU A 68 -0.40 -10.61 -9.73
CA LEU A 68 0.97 -10.38 -9.24
C LEU A 68 1.37 -11.40 -8.17
N ILE A 69 0.47 -11.70 -7.22
CA ILE A 69 0.68 -12.76 -6.22
C ILE A 69 0.94 -14.11 -6.90
N LYS A 70 0.13 -14.46 -7.90
CA LYS A 70 0.25 -15.71 -8.66
C LYS A 70 1.59 -15.77 -9.42
N LYS A 71 1.98 -14.71 -10.13
CA LYS A 71 3.26 -14.62 -10.84
C LYS A 71 4.45 -14.80 -9.90
N LEU A 72 4.36 -14.24 -8.69
CA LEU A 72 5.40 -14.35 -7.66
C LEU A 72 5.41 -15.72 -6.95
N GLY A 73 4.32 -16.48 -7.06
CA GLY A 73 4.13 -17.77 -6.40
C GLY A 73 3.89 -17.63 -4.88
N GLY A 74 3.09 -16.64 -4.50
CA GLY A 74 2.73 -16.31 -3.12
C GLY A 74 3.51 -15.14 -2.53
N ILE A 75 3.10 -14.65 -1.35
CA ILE A 75 3.75 -13.54 -0.62
C ILE A 75 3.74 -13.78 0.89
N ASP A 76 4.71 -13.17 1.57
CA ASP A 76 4.84 -13.13 3.03
C ASP A 76 4.59 -11.72 3.58
N LEU A 77 4.87 -10.70 2.77
CA LEU A 77 4.67 -9.28 3.09
C LEU A 77 3.88 -8.58 1.99
N PHE A 78 2.83 -7.88 2.39
CA PHE A 78 2.13 -6.91 1.56
C PHE A 78 2.44 -5.50 2.10
N PHE A 79 3.05 -4.65 1.26
CA PHE A 79 3.42 -3.28 1.61
C PHE A 79 2.65 -2.27 0.74
N LEU A 80 1.84 -1.44 1.38
CA LEU A 80 1.04 -0.42 0.71
C LEU A 80 1.60 0.98 0.99
N SER A 81 2.20 1.57 -0.04
CA SER A 81 2.74 2.93 -0.01
C SER A 81 1.95 3.89 -0.91
N SER A 82 0.99 3.39 -1.69
CA SER A 82 0.17 4.26 -2.52
C SER A 82 -0.73 5.16 -1.68
N GLY A 83 -0.70 6.44 -2.00
CA GLY A 83 -1.51 7.45 -1.36
C GLY A 83 -1.25 8.81 -1.99
N VAL A 84 -2.18 9.72 -1.85
CA VAL A 84 -2.07 11.10 -2.32
C VAL A 84 -2.40 12.06 -1.18
N GLY A 85 -1.74 13.23 -1.20
CA GLY A 85 -2.02 14.29 -0.24
C GLY A 85 -1.69 15.63 -0.85
N HIS A 86 -2.66 16.53 -0.84
CA HIS A 86 -2.51 17.88 -1.34
C HIS A 86 -3.05 18.89 -0.33
N GLN A 87 -2.41 20.05 -0.25
CA GLN A 87 -3.02 21.18 0.41
C GLN A 87 -4.20 21.67 -0.44
N ASN A 88 -5.31 21.98 0.20
CA ASN A 88 -6.54 22.42 -0.48
C ASN A 88 -7.24 23.50 0.34
N ARG A 89 -6.62 24.66 0.42
CA ARG A 89 -7.14 25.81 1.21
C ARG A 89 -8.44 26.37 0.66
N ASP A 90 -8.63 26.24 -0.67
CA ASP A 90 -9.83 26.72 -1.38
C ASP A 90 -10.96 25.68 -1.41
N LEU A 91 -10.74 24.52 -0.76
CA LEU A 91 -11.67 23.40 -0.65
C LEU A 91 -12.25 22.97 -2.00
N GLN A 92 -11.38 22.81 -3.00
CA GLN A 92 -11.75 22.34 -4.34
C GLN A 92 -12.25 20.89 -4.26
N PRO A 93 -13.50 20.60 -4.69
CA PRO A 93 -14.11 19.28 -4.52
C PRO A 93 -13.32 18.14 -5.19
N ASP A 94 -12.73 18.39 -6.36
CA ASP A 94 -11.98 17.37 -7.10
C ASP A 94 -10.74 16.88 -6.33
N ILE A 95 -10.04 17.77 -5.61
CA ILE A 95 -8.89 17.42 -4.77
C ILE A 95 -9.36 16.57 -3.60
N GLU A 96 -10.43 16.94 -2.93
CA GLU A 96 -11.00 16.18 -1.80
C GLU A 96 -11.45 14.79 -2.24
N LEU A 97 -12.23 14.71 -3.35
CA LEU A 97 -12.74 13.45 -3.87
C LEU A 97 -11.63 12.53 -4.39
N ASN A 98 -10.63 13.07 -5.11
CA ASN A 98 -9.48 12.27 -5.55
C ASN A 98 -8.67 11.72 -4.39
N THR A 99 -8.50 12.53 -3.33
CA THR A 99 -7.83 12.08 -2.10
C THR A 99 -8.61 10.95 -1.43
N ALA A 100 -9.94 11.08 -1.34
CA ALA A 100 -10.80 10.04 -0.76
C ALA A 100 -10.79 8.75 -1.61
N ARG A 101 -10.91 8.84 -2.93
CA ARG A 101 -10.86 7.66 -3.81
C ARG A 101 -9.56 6.88 -3.65
N THR A 102 -8.43 7.56 -3.61
CA THR A 102 -7.13 6.88 -3.48
C THR A 102 -6.90 6.35 -2.07
N ASN A 103 -7.08 7.21 -1.05
CA ASN A 103 -6.66 6.92 0.32
C ASN A 103 -7.70 6.15 1.14
N VAL A 104 -8.97 6.15 0.73
CA VAL A 104 -10.03 5.39 1.41
C VAL A 104 -10.45 4.21 0.55
N GLU A 105 -11.03 4.44 -0.62
CA GLU A 105 -11.56 3.37 -1.46
C GLU A 105 -10.45 2.44 -1.98
N GLY A 106 -9.41 3.01 -2.63
CA GLY A 106 -8.27 2.25 -3.13
C GLY A 106 -7.50 1.53 -2.03
N PHE A 107 -7.28 2.21 -0.90
CA PHE A 107 -6.67 1.62 0.28
C PHE A 107 -7.47 0.42 0.79
N THR A 108 -8.78 0.58 1.02
CA THR A 108 -9.65 -0.48 1.51
C THR A 108 -9.63 -1.68 0.58
N ARG A 109 -9.76 -1.45 -0.73
CA ARG A 109 -9.72 -2.50 -1.76
C ARG A 109 -8.44 -3.33 -1.68
N MET A 110 -7.29 -2.69 -1.59
CA MET A 110 -6.00 -3.37 -1.57
C MET A 110 -5.74 -4.11 -0.24
N VAL A 111 -5.99 -3.46 0.89
CA VAL A 111 -5.74 -4.06 2.21
C VAL A 111 -6.70 -5.22 2.49
N THR A 112 -7.98 -5.10 2.10
CA THR A 112 -8.96 -6.20 2.24
C THR A 112 -8.56 -7.40 1.38
N ALA A 113 -8.12 -7.18 0.15
CA ALA A 113 -7.65 -8.27 -0.71
C ALA A 113 -6.42 -8.98 -0.13
N ALA A 114 -5.44 -8.22 0.40
CA ALA A 114 -4.28 -8.78 1.07
C ALA A 114 -4.65 -9.55 2.36
N PHE A 115 -5.56 -8.99 3.17
CA PHE A 115 -6.05 -9.67 4.38
C PHE A 115 -6.69 -11.02 4.05
N ASN A 116 -7.59 -11.06 3.08
CA ASN A 116 -8.25 -12.29 2.67
C ASN A 116 -7.25 -13.33 2.13
N TYR A 117 -6.27 -12.90 1.34
CA TYR A 117 -5.19 -13.77 0.90
C TYR A 117 -4.41 -14.39 2.07
N PHE A 118 -3.98 -13.58 3.05
CA PHE A 118 -3.25 -14.09 4.22
C PHE A 118 -4.13 -14.95 5.14
N LYS A 119 -5.42 -14.65 5.23
CA LYS A 119 -6.38 -15.50 5.94
C LYS A 119 -6.45 -16.91 5.33
N GLU A 120 -6.49 -17.01 4.00
CA GLU A 120 -6.49 -18.30 3.30
C GLU A 120 -5.13 -19.01 3.39
N LYS A 121 -4.04 -18.26 3.30
CA LYS A 121 -2.66 -18.79 3.44
C LYS A 121 -2.36 -19.24 4.87
N GLY A 122 -3.02 -18.66 5.88
CA GLY A 122 -2.83 -18.95 7.30
C GLY A 122 -1.86 -18.02 8.02
N SER A 123 -1.02 -17.25 7.32
CA SER A 123 -0.08 -16.30 7.93
C SER A 123 0.35 -15.21 6.96
N GLY A 124 0.78 -14.06 7.48
CA GLY A 124 1.32 -12.99 6.68
C GLY A 124 1.57 -11.69 7.42
N HIS A 125 2.04 -10.69 6.68
CA HIS A 125 2.30 -9.37 7.21
C HIS A 125 1.75 -8.28 6.28
N ILE A 126 0.94 -7.39 6.81
CA ILE A 126 0.41 -6.20 6.13
C ILE A 126 1.08 -4.97 6.73
N ALA A 127 1.82 -4.24 5.92
CA ALA A 127 2.45 -2.99 6.30
C ALA A 127 1.93 -1.83 5.43
N VAL A 128 1.58 -0.73 6.05
CA VAL A 128 1.04 0.45 5.37
C VAL A 128 1.79 1.71 5.77
N ILE A 129 1.87 2.66 4.84
CA ILE A 129 2.39 4.00 5.11
C ILE A 129 1.22 4.92 5.44
N SER A 130 1.18 5.32 6.68
CA SER A 130 0.23 6.27 7.23
C SER A 130 0.90 7.61 7.54
N SER A 131 0.30 8.45 8.37
CA SER A 131 0.84 9.77 8.73
C SER A 131 0.32 10.21 10.09
N ILE A 132 1.13 10.98 10.82
CA ILE A 132 0.65 11.72 11.99
C ILE A 132 -0.45 12.73 11.63
N ALA A 133 -0.58 13.10 10.36
CA ALA A 133 -1.70 13.90 9.88
C ALA A 133 -3.07 13.26 10.21
N GLY A 134 -3.12 11.95 10.40
CA GLY A 134 -4.31 11.23 10.86
C GLY A 134 -4.63 11.41 12.34
N THR A 135 -3.78 12.06 13.14
CA THR A 135 -4.04 12.28 14.58
C THR A 135 -4.88 13.53 14.86
N LYS A 136 -4.87 14.49 13.94
CA LYS A 136 -5.62 15.76 14.03
C LYS A 136 -6.19 16.14 12.68
N GLY A 137 -7.29 16.89 12.68
CA GLY A 137 -7.77 17.58 11.49
C GLY A 137 -6.79 18.70 11.06
N LEU A 138 -6.42 18.74 9.78
CA LEU A 138 -5.56 19.77 9.21
C LEU A 138 -6.38 20.66 8.29
N GLY A 139 -6.62 21.92 8.69
CA GLY A 139 -7.41 22.88 7.91
C GLY A 139 -6.85 23.19 6.51
N VAL A 140 -5.53 22.99 6.32
CA VAL A 140 -4.88 23.15 5.01
C VAL A 140 -5.01 21.92 4.10
N ALA A 141 -5.45 20.77 4.63
CA ALA A 141 -5.58 19.53 3.89
C ALA A 141 -6.67 18.63 4.52
N PRO A 142 -7.96 19.01 4.45
CA PRO A 142 -9.03 18.32 5.17
C PRO A 142 -9.16 16.85 4.80
N ALA A 143 -9.32 16.53 3.51
CA ALA A 143 -9.45 15.15 3.05
C ALA A 143 -8.20 14.31 3.40
N TYR A 144 -7.00 14.88 3.24
CA TYR A 144 -5.77 14.15 3.57
C TYR A 144 -5.75 13.71 5.03
N SER A 145 -5.96 14.64 5.96
CA SER A 145 -5.96 14.30 7.40
C SER A 145 -7.07 13.31 7.77
N ALA A 146 -8.27 13.51 7.22
CA ALA A 146 -9.40 12.61 7.45
C ALA A 146 -9.13 11.19 6.91
N THR A 147 -8.58 11.09 5.69
CA THR A 147 -8.28 9.79 5.08
C THR A 147 -7.14 9.06 5.81
N LYS A 148 -6.12 9.78 6.31
CA LYS A 148 -5.06 9.16 7.13
C LYS A 148 -5.60 8.67 8.48
N ARG A 149 -6.55 9.37 9.08
CA ARG A 149 -7.26 8.87 10.27
C ARG A 149 -8.04 7.60 9.98
N PHE A 150 -8.74 7.56 8.84
CA PHE A 150 -9.43 6.36 8.39
C PHE A 150 -8.45 5.17 8.28
N GLN A 151 -7.30 5.34 7.62
CA GLN A 151 -6.31 4.28 7.44
C GLN A 151 -5.80 3.74 8.78
N ASN A 152 -5.41 4.61 9.72
CA ASN A 152 -4.94 4.20 11.05
C ASN A 152 -5.99 3.35 11.78
N THR A 153 -7.24 3.84 11.84
CA THR A 153 -8.34 3.14 12.50
C THR A 153 -8.68 1.81 11.80
N TYR A 154 -8.61 1.77 10.46
CA TYR A 154 -8.90 0.57 9.69
C TYR A 154 -7.87 -0.54 9.95
N ILE A 155 -6.58 -0.22 9.98
CA ILE A 155 -5.52 -1.18 10.30
C ILE A 155 -5.64 -1.68 11.74
N GLU A 156 -5.93 -0.81 12.70
CA GLU A 156 -6.19 -1.19 14.08
C GLU A 156 -7.36 -2.19 14.17
N ALA A 157 -8.47 -1.90 13.49
CA ALA A 157 -9.64 -2.78 13.45
C ALA A 157 -9.33 -4.14 12.81
N LEU A 158 -8.57 -4.18 11.72
CA LEU A 158 -8.14 -5.44 11.10
C LEU A 158 -7.22 -6.27 12.01
N ALA A 159 -6.33 -5.61 12.76
CA ALA A 159 -5.50 -6.30 13.74
C ALA A 159 -6.35 -6.91 14.87
N GLN A 160 -7.42 -6.23 15.30
CA GLN A 160 -8.39 -6.81 16.25
C GLN A 160 -9.13 -7.99 15.61
N LEU A 161 -9.62 -7.86 14.39
CA LEU A 161 -10.31 -8.92 13.67
C LEU A 161 -9.45 -10.17 13.50
N ALA A 162 -8.17 -9.99 13.15
CA ALA A 162 -7.22 -11.09 13.04
C ALA A 162 -7.07 -11.84 14.38
N ARG A 163 -6.93 -11.12 15.51
CA ARG A 163 -6.89 -11.74 16.83
C ARG A 163 -8.18 -12.49 17.19
N MET A 164 -9.34 -11.91 16.90
CA MET A 164 -10.65 -12.54 17.14
C MET A 164 -10.82 -13.85 16.34
N GLN A 165 -10.21 -13.93 15.16
CA GLN A 165 -10.25 -15.11 14.29
C GLN A 165 -9.04 -16.05 14.48
N HIS A 166 -8.16 -15.77 15.44
CA HIS A 166 -6.93 -16.54 15.69
C HIS A 166 -6.02 -16.68 14.47
N LEU A 167 -5.94 -15.62 13.64
CA LEU A 167 -5.11 -15.58 12.45
C LEU A 167 -3.70 -15.07 12.78
N ASP A 168 -2.68 -15.70 12.20
CA ASP A 168 -1.28 -15.28 12.31
C ASP A 168 -0.96 -14.20 11.25
N ILE A 169 -1.65 -13.07 11.35
CA ILE A 169 -1.43 -11.91 10.46
C ILE A 169 -0.88 -10.76 11.29
N HIS A 170 0.32 -10.32 10.95
CA HIS A 170 0.96 -9.15 11.55
C HIS A 170 0.61 -7.87 10.82
N PHE A 171 0.58 -6.76 11.55
CA PHE A 171 0.28 -5.43 11.00
C PHE A 171 1.35 -4.43 11.43
N THR A 172 1.78 -3.61 10.47
CA THR A 172 2.63 -2.44 10.72
C THR A 172 1.97 -1.21 10.13
N ASP A 173 1.63 -0.25 10.98
CA ASP A 173 1.19 1.08 10.59
C ASP A 173 2.35 2.06 10.79
N CYS A 174 2.96 2.48 9.67
CA CYS A 174 4.12 3.38 9.68
C CYS A 174 3.67 4.83 9.66
N LEU A 175 3.63 5.46 10.81
CA LEU A 175 3.25 6.87 11.00
C LEU A 175 4.41 7.80 10.61
N LEU A 176 4.32 8.42 9.45
CA LEU A 176 5.30 9.41 9.02
C LEU A 176 5.09 10.75 9.75
N TYR A 177 6.18 11.30 10.28
CA TYR A 177 6.20 12.62 10.95
C TYR A 177 6.48 13.77 9.98
N THR A 178 7.17 13.48 8.88
CA THR A 178 7.48 14.46 7.83
C THR A 178 7.19 13.82 6.46
N SER A 179 6.66 14.62 5.53
CA SER A 179 6.66 14.17 4.13
C SER A 179 8.09 14.26 3.60
N PRO A 180 8.60 13.25 2.88
CA PRO A 180 9.79 13.44 2.08
C PRO A 180 9.51 14.56 1.08
N SER A 181 10.35 15.58 1.10
CA SER A 181 10.34 16.71 0.16
C SER A 181 10.67 16.24 -1.26
#